data_2802db3ff32e61dd0ef50516d20475fe
#
_entry.id   2802db3ff32e61dd0ef50516d20475fe
#
_cell.length_a   1.000
_cell.length_b   1.000
_cell.length_c   1.000
_cell.angle_alpha   90.00
_cell.angle_beta   90.00
_cell.angle_gamma   90.00
#
_symmetry.space_group_name_H-M   'P 1'
#
loop_
_entity.id
_entity.type
_entity.pdbx_description
1 polymer ?
#
loop_
_entity_poly.entity_id
_entity_poly.type
_entity_poly.pdbx_seq_one_letter_code
_entity_poly.pdbx_strand_id
1 'polypeptide(L)'
;MIKGVIYILTNPSFPEYVKIGYADDIAKRLKELNRSECIPYAFRAYATYSVEERLSDVAIHNMIDKINPNLRTVETFDGKRRKKEFYAMMAEDAYEIFETIAQLSGTKNRLRKLSPEGHEILDEKNAAEVEATSTYTEAKGYSAREWM
;
A
#
# COMPACT_ATOMS: atom_id res chain seq x y z
N MET A 1 -16.61 -19.97 5.20
CA MET A 1 -15.30 -20.44 4.70
C MET A 1 -14.49 -19.27 4.18
N ILE A 2 -13.26 -19.14 4.65
CA ILE A 2 -12.36 -18.07 4.21
C ILE A 2 -11.87 -18.39 2.80
N LYS A 3 -12.06 -17.46 1.86
CA LYS A 3 -11.67 -17.65 0.46
C LYS A 3 -10.38 -16.93 0.07
N GLY A 4 -10.04 -15.85 0.77
CA GLY A 4 -8.85 -15.09 0.46
C GLY A 4 -8.62 -13.99 1.46
N VAL A 5 -7.78 -13.03 1.09
CA VAL A 5 -7.41 -11.94 1.98
C VAL A 5 -7.53 -10.59 1.27
N ILE A 6 -7.92 -9.58 2.04
CA ILE A 6 -7.71 -8.20 1.66
C ILE A 6 -6.36 -7.81 2.25
N TYR A 7 -5.52 -7.21 1.45
CA TYR A 7 -4.16 -6.88 1.85
C TYR A 7 -3.91 -5.38 1.87
N ILE A 8 -2.97 -5.00 2.74
CA ILE A 8 -2.35 -3.68 2.70
C ILE A 8 -0.90 -3.93 2.30
N LEU A 9 -0.50 -3.42 1.14
CA LEU A 9 0.88 -3.52 0.66
C LEU A 9 1.56 -2.17 0.76
N THR A 10 2.83 -2.20 1.11
CA THR A 10 3.71 -1.04 1.10
C THR A 10 4.86 -1.28 0.13
N ASN A 11 5.50 -0.19 -0.31
CA ASN A 11 6.68 -0.28 -1.14
C ASN A 11 7.60 0.90 -0.81
N PRO A 12 8.88 0.65 -0.49
CA PRO A 12 9.81 1.74 -0.19
C PRO A 12 10.02 2.72 -1.34
N SER A 13 9.67 2.32 -2.57
CA SER A 13 9.77 3.20 -3.74
C SER A 13 8.80 4.38 -3.69
N PHE A 14 7.69 4.24 -2.98
CA PHE A 14 6.68 5.30 -2.80
C PHE A 14 6.07 5.21 -1.40
N PRO A 15 6.80 5.71 -0.40
CA PRO A 15 6.41 5.56 1.02
C PRO A 15 5.14 6.30 1.41
N GLU A 16 4.67 7.25 0.58
CA GLU A 16 3.44 8.00 0.86
C GLU A 16 2.17 7.23 0.48
N TYR A 17 2.30 6.06 -0.13
CA TYR A 17 1.16 5.32 -0.65
C TYR A 17 1.08 3.92 -0.06
N VAL A 18 -0.15 3.43 0.06
CA VAL A 18 -0.42 2.01 0.32
C VAL A 18 -1.29 1.47 -0.80
N LYS A 19 -1.17 0.18 -1.08
CA LYS A 19 -2.04 -0.53 -2.01
C LYS A 19 -2.97 -1.42 -1.21
N ILE A 20 -4.26 -1.30 -1.45
CA ILE A 20 -5.28 -2.13 -0.82
C ILE A 20 -5.98 -2.93 -1.92
N GLY A 21 -6.00 -4.23 -1.79
CA GLY A 21 -6.60 -5.10 -2.78
C GLY A 21 -6.95 -6.47 -2.22
N TYR A 22 -7.41 -7.35 -3.08
CA TYR A 22 -7.81 -8.70 -2.75
C TYR A 22 -6.94 -9.72 -3.47
N ALA A 23 -6.65 -10.82 -2.80
CA ALA A 23 -5.98 -11.97 -3.41
C ALA A 23 -6.48 -13.26 -2.79
N ASP A 24 -6.65 -14.29 -3.64
CA ASP A 24 -6.92 -15.64 -3.15
C ASP A 24 -5.65 -16.22 -2.51
N ASP A 25 -4.49 -15.88 -3.07
CA ASP A 25 -3.18 -16.29 -2.58
C ASP A 25 -2.25 -15.08 -2.59
N ILE A 26 -1.95 -14.55 -1.41
CA ILE A 26 -1.12 -13.34 -1.28
C ILE A 26 0.33 -13.57 -1.75
N ALA A 27 0.89 -14.73 -1.49
CA ALA A 27 2.26 -15.03 -1.93
C ALA A 27 2.38 -15.02 -3.46
N LYS A 28 1.40 -15.59 -4.14
CA LYS A 28 1.33 -15.58 -5.59
C LYS A 28 1.15 -14.16 -6.13
N ARG A 29 0.28 -13.38 -5.50
CA ARG A 29 0.02 -11.99 -5.90
C ARG A 29 1.27 -11.13 -5.75
N LEU A 30 2.03 -11.31 -4.67
CA LEU A 30 3.29 -10.57 -4.47
C LEU A 30 4.31 -10.92 -5.55
N LYS A 31 4.41 -12.18 -5.95
CA LYS A 31 5.30 -12.58 -7.04
C LYS A 31 4.91 -11.91 -8.35
N GLU A 32 3.61 -11.84 -8.64
CA GLU A 32 3.11 -11.19 -9.85
C GLU A 32 3.41 -9.69 -9.85
N LEU A 33 3.14 -9.02 -8.74
CA LEU A 33 3.37 -7.57 -8.61
C LEU A 33 4.85 -7.22 -8.65
N ASN A 34 5.71 -8.08 -8.12
CA ASN A 34 7.14 -7.82 -8.03
C ASN A 34 7.95 -8.26 -9.25
N ARG A 35 7.29 -8.70 -10.32
CA ARG A 35 7.96 -9.02 -11.58
C ARG A 35 8.44 -7.79 -12.34
N SER A 36 7.84 -6.65 -12.10
CA SER A 36 8.17 -5.44 -12.82
C SER A 36 9.55 -4.91 -12.41
N GLU A 37 10.40 -4.66 -13.40
CA GLU A 37 11.70 -4.03 -13.20
C GLU A 37 11.60 -2.50 -13.17
N CYS A 38 10.41 -1.97 -13.40
CA CYS A 38 10.18 -0.52 -13.40
C CYS A 38 10.13 0.09 -12.01
N ILE A 39 9.98 -0.74 -10.98
CA ILE A 39 9.89 -0.31 -9.59
C ILE A 39 11.17 -0.74 -8.86
N PRO A 40 11.90 0.20 -8.22
CA PRO A 40 13.21 -0.10 -7.60
C PRO A 40 13.14 -1.13 -6.47
N TYR A 41 12.04 -1.18 -5.71
CA TYR A 41 11.91 -2.09 -4.58
C TYR A 41 10.65 -2.92 -4.68
N ALA A 42 10.66 -4.07 -4.02
CA ALA A 42 9.53 -4.99 -4.02
C ALA A 42 8.41 -4.53 -3.08
N PHE A 43 7.19 -4.86 -3.45
CA PHE A 43 6.06 -4.73 -2.54
C PHE A 43 6.21 -5.71 -1.39
N ARG A 44 5.77 -5.27 -0.21
CA ARG A 44 5.70 -6.14 0.96
C ARG A 44 4.28 -6.11 1.53
N ALA A 45 3.85 -7.23 2.09
CA ALA A 45 2.58 -7.29 2.79
C ALA A 45 2.75 -6.70 4.18
N TYR A 46 2.07 -5.59 4.44
CA TYR A 46 2.05 -4.94 5.75
C TYR A 46 1.02 -5.59 6.66
N ALA A 47 -0.16 -5.90 6.12
CA ALA A 47 -1.23 -6.55 6.86
C ALA A 47 -2.13 -7.33 5.91
N THR A 48 -2.79 -8.34 6.45
CA THR A 48 -3.80 -9.13 5.73
C THR A 48 -5.05 -9.27 6.57
N TYR A 49 -6.19 -9.26 5.91
CA TYR A 49 -7.49 -9.46 6.55
C TYR A 49 -8.22 -10.56 5.80
N SER A 50 -8.38 -11.72 6.46
CA SER A 50 -9.02 -12.89 5.86
C SER A 50 -10.51 -12.65 5.71
N VAL A 51 -11.04 -12.88 4.52
CA VAL A 51 -12.46 -12.63 4.20
C VAL A 51 -13.08 -13.84 3.51
N GLU A 52 -14.39 -13.95 3.62
CA GLU A 52 -15.14 -15.03 3.02
C GLU A 52 -15.53 -14.73 1.57
N GLU A 53 -15.61 -13.45 1.21
CA GLU A 53 -16.06 -13.02 -0.10
C GLU A 53 -15.14 -11.97 -0.71
N ARG A 54 -14.89 -12.09 -2.00
CA ARG A 54 -14.14 -11.10 -2.76
C ARG A 54 -14.82 -9.73 -2.75
N LEU A 55 -16.15 -9.69 -2.67
CA LEU A 55 -16.91 -8.45 -2.64
C LEU A 55 -16.60 -7.57 -1.44
N SER A 56 -16.00 -8.15 -0.37
CA SER A 56 -15.55 -7.39 0.79
C SER A 56 -14.49 -6.33 0.41
N ASP A 57 -13.65 -6.62 -0.59
CA ASP A 57 -12.68 -5.68 -1.13
C ASP A 57 -13.38 -4.44 -1.70
N VAL A 58 -14.42 -4.65 -2.50
CA VAL A 58 -15.20 -3.54 -3.09
C VAL A 58 -15.85 -2.70 -1.98
N ALA A 59 -16.40 -3.35 -0.96
CA ALA A 59 -17.04 -2.66 0.16
C ALA A 59 -16.04 -1.77 0.92
N ILE A 60 -14.83 -2.27 1.16
CA ILE A 60 -13.78 -1.51 1.84
C ILE A 60 -13.33 -0.32 1.00
N HIS A 61 -13.12 -0.49 -0.30
CA HIS A 61 -12.78 0.61 -1.20
C HIS A 61 -13.86 1.70 -1.20
N ASN A 62 -15.12 1.29 -1.28
CA ASN A 62 -16.25 2.23 -1.25
C ASN A 62 -16.32 3.00 0.06
N MET A 63 -16.05 2.34 1.18
CA MET A 63 -16.05 2.97 2.50
C MET A 63 -14.96 4.03 2.60
N ILE A 64 -13.75 3.72 2.17
CA ILE A 64 -12.64 4.67 2.22
C ILE A 64 -12.93 5.86 1.30
N ASP A 65 -13.45 5.62 0.11
CA ASP A 65 -13.81 6.68 -0.83
C ASP A 65 -14.86 7.63 -0.26
N LYS A 66 -15.79 7.13 0.56
CA LYS A 66 -16.79 7.96 1.23
C LYS A 66 -16.22 8.81 2.35
N ILE A 67 -15.22 8.28 3.06
CA ILE A 67 -14.54 9.02 4.12
C ILE A 67 -13.74 10.16 3.53
N ASN A 68 -12.93 9.88 2.51
CA ASN A 68 -12.15 10.90 1.82
C ASN A 68 -11.83 10.46 0.39
N PRO A 69 -12.59 10.95 -0.60
CA PRO A 69 -12.38 10.55 -2.00
C PRO A 69 -11.03 11.01 -2.58
N ASN A 70 -10.36 11.96 -1.93
CA ASN A 70 -9.07 12.46 -2.40
C ASN A 70 -7.89 11.57 -2.03
N LEU A 71 -8.08 10.59 -1.15
CA LEU A 71 -7.02 9.66 -0.77
C LEU A 71 -6.67 8.69 -1.90
N ARG A 72 -7.68 8.29 -2.68
CA ARG A 72 -7.49 7.29 -3.71
C ARG A 72 -6.96 7.91 -5.00
N THR A 73 -5.94 7.29 -5.58
CA THR A 73 -5.39 7.76 -6.86
C THR A 73 -6.39 7.48 -7.98
N VAL A 74 -6.52 8.46 -8.88
CA VAL A 74 -7.42 8.36 -10.03
C VAL A 74 -6.62 8.69 -11.29
N GLU A 75 -6.78 7.87 -12.31
CA GLU A 75 -6.16 8.06 -13.60
C GLU A 75 -7.23 8.26 -14.66
N THR A 76 -7.00 9.19 -15.59
CA THR A 76 -7.87 9.38 -16.75
C THR A 76 -7.16 8.83 -17.98
N PHE A 77 -7.79 7.88 -18.65
CA PHE A 77 -7.27 7.26 -19.85
C PHE A 77 -8.39 7.12 -20.88
N ASP A 78 -8.16 7.59 -22.09
CA ASP A 78 -9.16 7.59 -23.17
C ASP A 78 -10.51 8.20 -22.73
N GLY A 79 -10.47 9.29 -21.95
CA GLY A 79 -11.67 9.96 -21.46
C GLY A 79 -12.39 9.22 -20.34
N LYS A 80 -11.87 8.09 -19.88
CA LYS A 80 -12.47 7.33 -18.77
C LYS A 80 -11.63 7.50 -17.52
N ARG A 81 -12.30 7.72 -16.39
CA ARG A 81 -11.64 7.78 -15.09
C ARG A 81 -11.45 6.35 -14.56
N ARG A 82 -10.22 6.06 -14.14
CA ARG A 82 -9.84 4.78 -13.55
C ARG A 82 -9.41 4.99 -12.11
N LYS A 83 -10.12 4.41 -11.17
CA LYS A 83 -9.71 4.42 -9.77
C LYS A 83 -8.71 3.30 -9.54
N LYS A 84 -7.52 3.66 -9.09
CA LYS A 84 -6.48 2.68 -8.75
C LYS A 84 -6.67 2.19 -7.31
N GLU A 85 -6.02 1.09 -6.99
CA GLU A 85 -6.05 0.53 -5.64
C GLU A 85 -5.03 1.17 -4.70
N PHE A 86 -4.41 2.28 -5.10
CA PHE A 86 -3.44 3.02 -4.31
C PHE A 86 -4.10 4.18 -3.57
N TYR A 87 -3.71 4.34 -2.31
CA TYR A 87 -4.21 5.39 -1.45
C TYR A 87 -3.05 6.18 -0.86
N ALA A 88 -3.19 7.51 -0.85
CA ALA A 88 -2.22 8.42 -0.23
C ALA A 88 -2.46 8.45 1.27
N MET A 89 -1.97 7.46 1.99
CA MET A 89 -2.07 7.37 3.45
C MET A 89 -0.94 6.54 4.02
N MET A 90 -0.70 6.72 5.32
CA MET A 90 0.25 5.88 6.04
C MET A 90 -0.30 4.48 6.24
N ALA A 91 0.59 3.49 6.28
CA ALA A 91 0.19 2.11 6.49
C ALA A 91 -0.52 1.90 7.84
N GLU A 92 -0.08 2.61 8.88
CA GLU A 92 -0.71 2.56 10.19
C GLU A 92 -2.17 3.05 10.15
N ASP A 93 -2.44 4.10 9.38
CA ASP A 93 -3.80 4.64 9.24
C ASP A 93 -4.70 3.66 8.49
N ALA A 94 -4.19 3.03 7.45
CA ALA A 94 -4.92 1.99 6.74
C ALA A 94 -5.22 0.79 7.66
N TYR A 95 -4.25 0.41 8.47
CA TYR A 95 -4.42 -0.67 9.43
C TYR A 95 -5.49 -0.34 10.48
N GLU A 96 -5.52 0.90 10.98
CA GLU A 96 -6.54 1.34 11.93
C GLU A 96 -7.95 1.26 11.36
N ILE A 97 -8.11 1.57 10.07
CA ILE A 97 -9.39 1.40 9.38
C ILE A 97 -9.83 -0.07 9.42
N PHE A 98 -8.91 -0.97 9.11
CA PHE A 98 -9.17 -2.40 9.12
C PHE A 98 -9.47 -2.91 10.53
N GLU A 99 -8.76 -2.39 11.55
CA GLU A 99 -9.03 -2.73 12.96
C GLU A 99 -10.44 -2.33 13.35
N THR A 100 -10.88 -1.15 12.97
CA THR A 100 -12.23 -0.67 13.27
C THR A 100 -13.27 -1.58 12.62
N ILE A 101 -13.08 -1.94 11.37
CA ILE A 101 -13.98 -2.84 10.66
C ILE A 101 -14.03 -4.21 11.37
N ALA A 102 -12.87 -4.73 11.72
CA ALA A 102 -12.75 -6.04 12.36
C ALA A 102 -13.41 -6.05 13.75
N GLN A 103 -13.28 -4.95 14.50
CA GLN A 103 -13.95 -4.81 15.81
C GLN A 103 -15.46 -4.78 15.66
N LEU A 104 -15.98 -3.99 14.71
CA LEU A 104 -17.42 -3.88 14.47
C LEU A 104 -18.02 -5.21 13.99
N SER A 105 -17.25 -5.97 13.22
CA SER A 105 -17.69 -7.23 12.65
C SER A 105 -17.43 -8.44 13.54
N GLY A 106 -16.74 -8.26 14.68
CA GLY A 106 -16.37 -9.37 15.55
C GLY A 106 -15.34 -10.32 14.92
N THR A 107 -14.52 -9.84 13.98
CA THR A 107 -13.58 -10.65 13.23
C THR A 107 -12.13 -10.22 13.42
N LYS A 108 -11.80 -9.69 14.58
CA LYS A 108 -10.45 -9.19 14.88
C LYS A 108 -9.38 -10.25 14.74
N ASN A 109 -9.71 -11.51 14.99
CA ASN A 109 -8.81 -12.64 14.82
C ASN A 109 -8.42 -12.91 13.36
N ARG A 110 -9.12 -12.33 12.39
CA ARG A 110 -8.81 -12.47 10.96
C ARG A 110 -7.84 -11.41 10.44
N LEU A 111 -7.60 -10.37 11.24
CA LEU A 111 -6.68 -9.30 10.88
C LEU A 111 -5.29 -9.60 11.43
N ARG A 112 -4.28 -9.57 10.57
CA ARG A 112 -2.90 -9.85 10.94
C ARG A 112 -1.98 -8.75 10.42
N LYS A 113 -1.15 -8.22 11.32
CA LYS A 113 -0.08 -7.32 10.96
C LYS A 113 1.21 -8.14 10.79
N LEU A 114 1.93 -7.90 9.71
CA LEU A 114 3.13 -8.64 9.36
C LEU A 114 4.37 -7.81 9.65
N SER A 115 5.43 -8.47 10.11
CA SER A 115 6.72 -7.83 10.31
C SER A 115 7.55 -7.92 9.03
N PRO A 116 8.40 -6.91 8.72
CA PRO A 116 9.28 -6.99 7.56
C PRO A 116 10.29 -8.12 7.72
N GLU A 117 10.62 -8.75 6.61
CA GLU A 117 11.55 -9.88 6.57
C GLU A 117 12.76 -9.54 5.70
N GLY A 118 13.92 -10.08 6.04
CA GLY A 118 15.12 -10.15 5.22
C GLY A 118 15.36 -8.95 4.29
N HIS A 119 15.16 -9.17 3.00
CA HIS A 119 15.36 -8.15 1.97
C HIS A 119 14.43 -6.94 2.15
N GLU A 120 13.27 -7.10 2.76
CA GLU A 120 12.33 -6.00 2.99
C GLU A 120 12.90 -4.97 3.96
N ILE A 121 13.58 -5.44 5.01
CA ILE A 121 14.24 -4.56 5.98
C ILE A 121 15.35 -3.78 5.28
N LEU A 122 16.14 -4.46 4.46
CA LEU A 122 17.25 -3.85 3.73
C LEU A 122 16.74 -2.82 2.71
N ASP A 123 15.67 -3.15 2.00
CA ASP A 123 15.07 -2.25 1.01
C ASP A 123 14.56 -0.96 1.67
N GLU A 124 13.90 -1.07 2.81
CA GLU A 124 13.40 0.09 3.55
C GLU A 124 14.56 0.97 4.04
N LYS A 125 15.62 0.36 4.51
CA LYS A 125 16.82 1.07 4.95
C LYS A 125 17.50 1.80 3.80
N ASN A 126 17.68 1.13 2.67
CA ASN A 126 18.32 1.70 1.49
C ASN A 126 17.51 2.86 0.91
N ALA A 127 16.18 2.72 0.86
CA ALA A 127 15.30 3.78 0.39
C ALA A 127 15.37 5.01 1.31
N ALA A 128 15.41 4.80 2.61
CA ALA A 128 15.53 5.89 3.58
C ALA A 128 16.87 6.63 3.46
N GLU A 129 17.96 5.92 3.19
CA GLU A 129 19.27 6.52 2.99
C GLU A 129 19.31 7.38 1.72
N VAL A 130 18.68 6.94 0.64
CA VAL A 130 18.58 7.72 -0.59
C VAL A 130 17.78 9.00 -0.36
N GLU A 131 16.67 8.91 0.33
CA GLU A 131 15.84 10.06 0.67
C GLU A 131 16.59 11.06 1.55
N ALA A 132 17.30 10.58 2.57
CA ALA A 132 18.11 11.41 3.46
C ALA A 132 19.22 12.14 2.69
N THR A 133 19.87 11.47 1.76
CA THR A 133 20.91 12.07 0.93
C THR A 133 20.34 13.16 0.04
N SER A 134 19.18 12.94 -0.57
CA SER A 134 18.52 13.95 -1.40
C SER A 134 18.13 15.18 -0.58
N THR A 135 17.58 14.98 0.61
CA THR A 135 17.21 16.04 1.52
C THR A 135 18.44 16.86 1.93
N TYR A 136 19.55 16.19 2.24
CA TYR A 136 20.80 16.85 2.60
C TYR A 136 21.32 17.74 1.47
N THR A 137 21.26 17.25 0.23
CA THR A 137 21.69 18.00 -0.93
C THR A 137 20.87 19.28 -1.11
N GLU A 138 19.57 19.20 -0.93
CA GLU A 138 18.68 20.36 -0.99
C GLU A 138 18.98 21.36 0.13
N ALA A 139 19.24 20.86 1.34
CA ALA A 139 19.51 21.70 2.50
C ALA A 139 20.80 22.52 2.35
N LYS A 140 21.70 22.16 1.46
CA LYS A 140 22.93 22.90 1.19
C LYS A 140 22.73 24.11 0.27
N GLY A 141 21.51 24.45 -0.04
CA GLY A 141 21.18 25.70 -0.73
C GLY A 141 21.09 25.60 -2.24
N TYR A 142 21.14 24.41 -2.78
CA TYR A 142 20.82 24.20 -4.18
C TYR A 142 19.98 22.96 -4.33
N SER A 143 18.93 23.08 -5.09
CA SER A 143 18.10 21.96 -5.47
C SER A 143 18.48 21.52 -6.88
N ALA A 144 18.07 20.32 -7.25
CA ALA A 144 18.26 19.83 -8.60
C ALA A 144 17.64 20.76 -9.65
N ARG A 145 16.66 21.55 -9.28
CA ARG A 145 15.97 22.50 -10.16
C ARG A 145 16.81 23.69 -10.52
N GLU A 146 17.73 24.10 -9.66
CA GLU A 146 18.61 25.24 -9.90
C GLU A 146 19.71 24.92 -10.91
N TRP A 147 19.88 23.65 -11.19
CA TRP A 147 20.88 23.16 -12.13
C TRP A 147 20.35 23.04 -13.56
N MET A 148 19.07 23.16 -13.74
CA MET A 148 18.40 22.99 -15.02
C MET A 148 18.12 24.29 -15.73
#